data_405eb8126c70d45b0a36a247c6225259
#
_entry.id   405eb8126c70d45b0a36a247c6225259
#
_cell.length_a   1.000
_cell.length_b   1.000
_cell.length_c   1.000
_cell.angle_alpha   90.00
_cell.angle_beta   90.00
_cell.angle_gamma   90.00
#
_symmetry.space_group_name_H-M   'P 1'
#
loop_
_entity.id
_entity.type
_entity.pdbx_description
1 polymer ?
#
loop_
_entity_poly.entity_id
_entity_poly.type
_entity_poly.pdbx_seq_one_letter_code
_entity_poly.pdbx_strand_id
1 'polypeptide(L)'
;MAKNFTDPNILVRAEIATLPTPAFGVKYDEFQRDNPDLEIIRLGSNENLYGPSPLVLKAIEDSIGEINFYPDNTCTEISEKMGHLLGVDPSRLVFDCGAESIMLTLMNLCLRPGDKVVSLIPSFPPIYTWTAAVGAEVTGVEHEDDLSFSANKFCDAAAGGVRMVYLCMPNNPTGSYFTGPELSAIVEASSSDTLFVLDEAYVEFSRDRMAQLGIPSSAIADELRKKNAVVDA
;
A
#
# COMPACT_ATOMS: atom_id res chain seq x y z
N MET A 1 13.89 40.40 19.82
CA MET A 1 13.85 40.03 18.39
C MET A 1 12.64 39.16 18.17
N ALA A 2 11.64 39.66 17.45
CA ALA A 2 10.49 38.85 17.09
C ALA A 2 10.95 37.74 16.12
N LYS A 3 10.74 36.47 16.47
CA LYS A 3 11.00 35.37 15.56
C LYS A 3 10.04 35.51 14.37
N ASN A 4 10.60 35.63 13.19
CA ASN A 4 9.83 35.73 11.97
C ASN A 4 9.33 34.29 11.65
N PHE A 5 8.10 33.96 12.00
CA PHE A 5 7.47 32.66 11.75
C PHE A 5 6.99 32.51 10.30
N THR A 6 7.54 33.28 9.37
CA THR A 6 7.08 33.35 7.98
C THR A 6 7.73 32.33 7.05
N ASP A 7 8.76 31.62 7.49
CA ASP A 7 9.35 30.54 6.69
C ASP A 7 8.95 29.18 7.29
N PRO A 8 7.97 28.48 6.68
CA PRO A 8 7.54 27.16 7.15
C PRO A 8 8.69 26.11 7.10
N ASN A 9 9.71 26.32 6.27
CA ASN A 9 10.83 25.39 6.12
C ASN A 9 11.70 25.30 7.39
N ILE A 10 11.65 26.29 8.28
CA ILE A 10 12.42 26.25 9.56
C ILE A 10 11.87 25.20 10.54
N LEU A 11 10.59 24.82 10.41
CA LEU A 11 9.91 23.90 11.33
C LEU A 11 9.66 22.51 10.73
N VAL A 12 9.90 22.36 9.43
CA VAL A 12 9.73 21.09 8.72
C VAL A 12 11.04 20.32 8.77
N ARG A 13 10.96 19.01 9.02
CA ARG A 13 12.13 18.12 8.94
C ARG A 13 12.75 18.18 7.55
N ALA A 14 14.07 18.12 7.46
CA ALA A 14 14.80 18.23 6.19
C ALA A 14 14.35 17.17 5.17
N GLU A 15 14.08 15.96 5.62
CA GLU A 15 13.62 14.85 4.81
C GLU A 15 12.26 15.14 4.15
N ILE A 16 11.38 15.87 4.87
CA ILE A 16 10.07 16.27 4.35
C ILE A 16 10.19 17.48 3.42
N ALA A 17 11.04 18.45 3.76
CA ALA A 17 11.18 19.68 2.99
C ALA A 17 11.71 19.45 1.56
N THR A 18 12.39 18.33 1.33
CA THR A 18 12.94 17.96 0.02
C THR A 18 12.02 17.08 -0.82
N LEU A 19 10.91 16.60 -0.23
CA LEU A 19 9.96 15.76 -0.97
C LEU A 19 9.24 16.56 -2.06
N PRO A 20 9.05 15.99 -3.24
CA PRO A 20 8.22 16.62 -4.27
C PRO A 20 6.78 16.71 -3.77
N THR A 21 6.10 17.81 -4.08
CA THR A 21 4.66 17.90 -3.84
C THR A 21 3.97 16.80 -4.64
N PRO A 22 3.21 15.91 -3.99
CA PRO A 22 2.52 14.84 -4.68
C PRO A 22 1.56 15.42 -5.74
N ALA A 23 1.75 15.06 -7.00
CA ALA A 23 0.78 15.34 -8.04
C ALA A 23 -0.26 14.21 -8.05
N PHE A 24 -1.26 14.31 -7.20
CA PHE A 24 -2.37 13.36 -7.19
C PHE A 24 -3.35 13.67 -8.31
N GLY A 25 -3.37 12.80 -9.31
CA GLY A 25 -4.42 12.71 -10.30
C GLY A 25 -4.60 13.92 -11.21
N VAL A 26 -5.44 13.75 -12.20
CA VAL A 26 -5.94 14.83 -13.04
C VAL A 26 -7.07 15.53 -12.28
N LYS A 27 -7.02 16.85 -12.20
CA LYS A 27 -8.15 17.64 -11.69
C LYS A 27 -9.25 17.67 -12.75
N TYR A 28 -10.05 16.65 -12.76
CA TYR A 28 -11.10 16.45 -13.78
C TYR A 28 -12.03 17.64 -13.91
N ASP A 29 -12.40 18.28 -12.80
CA ASP A 29 -13.30 19.45 -12.79
C ASP A 29 -12.65 20.68 -13.42
N GLU A 30 -11.33 20.87 -13.28
CA GLU A 30 -10.58 21.93 -13.96
C GLU A 30 -10.50 21.62 -15.45
N PHE A 31 -10.13 20.39 -15.79
CA PHE A 31 -10.03 19.96 -17.19
C PHE A 31 -11.37 20.04 -17.92
N GLN A 32 -12.48 19.65 -17.27
CA GLN A 32 -13.82 19.76 -17.86
C GLN A 32 -14.25 21.22 -18.07
N ARG A 33 -13.90 22.13 -17.16
CA ARG A 33 -14.18 23.57 -17.33
C ARG A 33 -13.43 24.17 -18.48
N ASP A 34 -12.18 23.75 -18.69
CA ASP A 34 -11.33 24.26 -19.77
C ASP A 34 -11.71 23.64 -21.12
N ASN A 35 -12.39 22.50 -21.12
CA ASN A 35 -12.82 21.76 -22.30
C ASN A 35 -14.29 21.34 -22.22
N PRO A 36 -15.24 22.32 -22.23
CA PRO A 36 -16.65 22.06 -21.98
C PRO A 36 -17.34 21.15 -23.03
N ASP A 37 -16.80 21.13 -24.25
CA ASP A 37 -17.36 20.37 -25.36
C ASP A 37 -16.80 18.91 -25.45
N LEU A 38 -15.86 18.55 -24.58
CA LEU A 38 -15.30 17.19 -24.57
C LEU A 38 -16.06 16.28 -23.62
N GLU A 39 -16.38 15.08 -24.08
CA GLU A 39 -16.78 13.98 -23.21
C GLU A 39 -15.55 13.37 -22.56
N ILE A 40 -15.46 13.43 -21.23
CA ILE A 40 -14.31 12.93 -20.48
C ILE A 40 -14.62 11.53 -19.96
N ILE A 41 -13.79 10.58 -20.37
CA ILE A 41 -13.78 9.22 -19.83
C ILE A 41 -12.69 9.14 -18.76
N ARG A 42 -13.08 8.98 -17.50
CA ARG A 42 -12.16 8.91 -16.34
C ARG A 42 -11.60 7.50 -16.22
N LEU A 43 -10.35 7.27 -16.62
CA LEU A 43 -9.65 5.99 -16.53
C LEU A 43 -8.44 6.05 -15.58
N GLY A 44 -8.23 7.20 -14.94
CA GLY A 44 -7.15 7.40 -13.96
C GLY A 44 -7.60 7.07 -12.53
N SER A 45 -6.62 7.00 -11.63
CA SER A 45 -6.82 6.83 -10.17
C SER A 45 -7.48 5.51 -9.73
N ASN A 46 -7.70 4.57 -10.63
CA ASN A 46 -8.32 3.27 -10.37
C ASN A 46 -9.70 3.35 -9.66
N GLU A 47 -10.44 4.42 -9.91
CA GLU A 47 -11.76 4.66 -9.32
C GLU A 47 -12.82 3.72 -9.94
N ASN A 48 -13.77 3.26 -9.12
CA ASN A 48 -14.93 2.51 -9.59
C ASN A 48 -16.00 3.45 -10.18
N LEU A 49 -16.07 3.53 -11.50
CA LEU A 49 -17.01 4.40 -12.20
C LEU A 49 -18.48 3.94 -12.13
N TYR A 50 -18.75 2.71 -11.69
CA TYR A 50 -20.13 2.22 -11.49
C TYR A 50 -20.75 2.76 -10.19
N GLY A 51 -19.98 3.46 -9.38
CA GLY A 51 -20.42 4.00 -8.10
C GLY A 51 -20.42 2.99 -6.95
N PRO A 52 -20.83 3.43 -5.76
CA PRO A 52 -20.89 2.58 -4.58
C PRO A 52 -22.08 1.63 -4.62
N SER A 53 -21.99 0.54 -3.86
CA SER A 53 -23.12 -0.38 -3.65
C SER A 53 -24.31 0.36 -3.04
N PRO A 54 -25.55 0.09 -3.48
CA PRO A 54 -26.77 0.62 -2.87
C PRO A 54 -26.90 0.32 -1.37
N LEU A 55 -26.36 -0.84 -0.93
CA LEU A 55 -26.34 -1.20 0.50
C LEU A 55 -25.39 -0.31 1.31
N VAL A 56 -24.26 0.08 0.72
CA VAL A 56 -23.31 1.01 1.35
C VAL A 56 -23.95 2.38 1.49
N LEU A 57 -24.60 2.89 0.43
CA LEU A 57 -25.32 4.17 0.50
C LEU A 57 -26.36 4.19 1.61
N LYS A 58 -27.16 3.10 1.68
CA LYS A 58 -28.16 3.00 2.74
C LYS A 58 -27.56 2.95 4.13
N ALA A 59 -26.48 2.22 4.34
CA ALA A 59 -25.80 2.15 5.63
C ALA A 59 -25.27 3.52 6.07
N ILE A 60 -24.72 4.31 5.12
CA ILE A 60 -24.28 5.69 5.39
C ILE A 60 -25.46 6.58 5.79
N GLU A 61 -26.57 6.52 5.04
CA GLU A 61 -27.78 7.29 5.36
C GLU A 61 -28.30 6.96 6.76
N ASP A 62 -28.36 5.67 7.11
CA ASP A 62 -28.83 5.19 8.42
C ASP A 62 -27.91 5.66 9.56
N SER A 63 -26.63 5.91 9.30
CA SER A 63 -25.63 6.31 10.31
C SER A 63 -25.41 7.83 10.41
N ILE A 64 -25.95 8.63 9.52
CA ILE A 64 -25.73 10.09 9.49
C ILE A 64 -26.10 10.77 10.82
N GLY A 65 -27.12 10.26 11.51
CA GLY A 65 -27.56 10.81 12.80
C GLY A 65 -26.56 10.63 13.94
N GLU A 66 -25.53 9.82 13.76
CA GLU A 66 -24.55 9.44 14.79
C GLU A 66 -23.15 10.02 14.58
N ILE A 67 -22.93 10.81 13.52
CA ILE A 67 -21.61 11.35 13.14
C ILE A 67 -20.97 12.28 14.17
N ASN A 68 -21.73 12.75 15.15
CA ASN A 68 -21.28 13.58 16.26
C ASN A 68 -20.70 12.77 17.44
N PHE A 69 -20.82 11.45 17.41
CA PHE A 69 -20.24 10.56 18.42
C PHE A 69 -18.88 10.02 17.96
N TYR A 70 -18.02 9.71 18.92
CA TYR A 70 -16.79 8.96 18.60
C TYR A 70 -17.14 7.56 18.13
N PRO A 71 -16.47 7.06 17.08
CA PRO A 71 -16.65 5.67 16.66
C PRO A 71 -16.07 4.69 17.68
N ASP A 72 -16.38 3.40 17.53
CA ASP A 72 -15.66 2.33 18.23
C ASP A 72 -14.19 2.34 17.79
N ASN A 73 -13.30 2.84 18.64
CA ASN A 73 -11.87 2.97 18.36
C ASN A 73 -11.11 1.64 18.37
N THR A 74 -11.77 0.56 18.78
CA THR A 74 -11.25 -0.81 18.72
C THR A 74 -11.70 -1.56 17.47
N CYS A 75 -12.61 -0.97 16.70
CA CYS A 75 -13.16 -1.56 15.48
C CYS A 75 -13.68 -3.00 15.70
N THR A 76 -14.28 -3.29 16.87
CA THR A 76 -14.63 -4.65 17.32
C THR A 76 -15.53 -5.36 16.30
N GLU A 77 -16.65 -4.73 15.93
CA GLU A 77 -17.63 -5.37 15.05
C GLU A 77 -17.06 -5.69 13.66
N ILE A 78 -16.30 -4.76 13.06
CA ILE A 78 -15.68 -4.99 11.76
C ILE A 78 -14.56 -6.03 11.85
N SER A 79 -13.78 -6.02 12.95
CA SER A 79 -12.72 -7.01 13.18
C SER A 79 -13.28 -8.43 13.26
N GLU A 80 -14.40 -8.64 13.95
CA GLU A 80 -15.06 -9.94 14.04
C GLU A 80 -15.58 -10.40 12.66
N LYS A 81 -16.24 -9.51 11.91
CA LYS A 81 -16.77 -9.83 10.58
C LYS A 81 -15.66 -10.14 9.57
N MET A 82 -14.63 -9.30 9.52
CA MET A 82 -13.50 -9.49 8.62
C MET A 82 -12.65 -10.69 9.03
N GLY A 83 -12.42 -10.89 10.32
CA GLY A 83 -11.72 -12.05 10.84
C GLY A 83 -12.39 -13.36 10.43
N HIS A 84 -13.73 -13.42 10.50
CA HIS A 84 -14.50 -14.57 10.01
C HIS A 84 -14.37 -14.74 8.48
N LEU A 85 -14.48 -13.65 7.72
CA LEU A 85 -14.38 -13.66 6.25
C LEU A 85 -13.00 -14.12 5.76
N LEU A 86 -11.95 -13.62 6.39
CA LEU A 86 -10.55 -13.86 6.01
C LEU A 86 -9.94 -15.10 6.70
N GLY A 87 -10.63 -15.70 7.66
CA GLY A 87 -10.08 -16.80 8.46
C GLY A 87 -8.92 -16.37 9.35
N VAL A 88 -8.90 -15.12 9.82
CA VAL A 88 -7.85 -14.52 10.63
C VAL A 88 -8.40 -14.17 12.01
N ASP A 89 -7.57 -14.30 13.05
CA ASP A 89 -7.92 -13.85 14.39
C ASP A 89 -8.23 -12.34 14.39
N PRO A 90 -9.41 -11.91 14.85
CA PRO A 90 -9.78 -10.48 14.89
C PRO A 90 -8.75 -9.57 15.57
N SER A 91 -8.03 -10.07 16.58
CA SER A 91 -6.99 -9.32 17.28
C SER A 91 -5.75 -8.99 16.43
N ARG A 92 -5.65 -9.58 15.25
CA ARG A 92 -4.58 -9.36 14.27
C ARG A 92 -4.95 -8.37 13.17
N LEU A 93 -6.17 -7.83 13.21
CA LEU A 93 -6.67 -6.88 12.22
C LEU A 93 -6.51 -5.45 12.72
N VAL A 94 -6.05 -4.58 11.84
CA VAL A 94 -5.94 -3.14 12.05
C VAL A 94 -6.67 -2.46 10.91
N PHE A 95 -7.46 -1.45 11.22
CA PHE A 95 -8.23 -0.67 10.24
C PHE A 95 -7.79 0.78 10.26
N ASP A 96 -7.67 1.37 9.07
CA ASP A 96 -7.33 2.78 8.90
C ASP A 96 -7.96 3.31 7.59
N CYS A 97 -7.70 4.58 7.27
CA CYS A 97 -8.19 5.26 6.07
C CYS A 97 -7.48 4.77 4.78
N GLY A 98 -7.66 3.49 4.47
CA GLY A 98 -7.08 2.83 3.31
C GLY A 98 -5.63 2.40 3.52
N ALA A 99 -5.10 1.64 2.53
CA ALA A 99 -3.77 1.06 2.57
C ALA A 99 -2.66 2.10 2.76
N GLU A 100 -2.80 3.30 2.20
CA GLU A 100 -1.80 4.37 2.33
C GLU A 100 -1.60 4.81 3.79
N SER A 101 -2.67 4.92 4.57
CA SER A 101 -2.61 5.28 5.99
C SER A 101 -1.91 4.18 6.81
N ILE A 102 -2.21 2.92 6.51
CA ILE A 102 -1.55 1.76 7.12
C ILE A 102 -0.06 1.75 6.77
N MET A 103 0.30 1.98 5.50
CA MET A 103 1.69 2.08 5.06
C MET A 103 2.44 3.17 5.83
N LEU A 104 1.88 4.38 5.93
CA LEU A 104 2.50 5.48 6.67
C LEU A 104 2.73 5.10 8.15
N THR A 105 1.77 4.43 8.75
CA THR A 105 1.87 3.93 10.12
C THR A 105 3.00 2.90 10.25
N LEU A 106 3.07 1.91 9.34
CA LEU A 106 4.13 0.90 9.32
C LEU A 106 5.52 1.52 9.13
N MET A 107 5.67 2.48 8.19
CA MET A 107 6.94 3.18 7.98
C MET A 107 7.41 3.88 9.26
N ASN A 108 6.50 4.59 9.95
CA ASN A 108 6.84 5.29 11.20
C ASN A 108 7.16 4.34 12.36
N LEU A 109 6.52 3.17 12.42
CA LEU A 109 6.75 2.18 13.49
C LEU A 109 8.02 1.36 13.27
N CYS A 110 8.32 1.00 12.03
CA CYS A 110 9.30 -0.05 11.71
C CYS A 110 10.60 0.48 11.13
N LEU A 111 10.62 1.69 10.56
CA LEU A 111 11.80 2.26 9.90
C LEU A 111 12.44 3.37 10.71
N ARG A 112 13.76 3.51 10.54
CA ARG A 112 14.60 4.58 11.08
C ARG A 112 15.35 5.26 9.94
N PRO A 113 15.83 6.48 10.13
CA PRO A 113 16.73 7.11 9.15
C PRO A 113 17.93 6.20 8.82
N GLY A 114 18.17 6.01 7.52
CA GLY A 114 19.23 5.14 7.00
C GLY A 114 18.85 3.67 6.82
N ASP A 115 17.66 3.24 7.25
CA ASP A 115 17.14 1.90 6.94
C ASP A 115 16.88 1.76 5.43
N LYS A 116 16.96 0.52 4.94
CA LYS A 116 16.72 0.20 3.54
C LYS A 116 15.40 -0.56 3.37
N VAL A 117 14.67 -0.16 2.34
CA VAL A 117 13.43 -0.81 1.88
C VAL A 117 13.65 -1.29 0.45
N VAL A 118 13.29 -2.53 0.15
CA VAL A 118 13.28 -3.04 -1.23
C VAL A 118 11.86 -3.01 -1.76
N SER A 119 11.69 -2.51 -2.98
CA SER A 119 10.42 -2.51 -3.72
C SER A 119 10.66 -2.58 -5.21
N LEU A 120 9.61 -2.88 -5.98
CA LEU A 120 9.64 -2.76 -7.44
C LEU A 120 9.68 -1.28 -7.87
N ILE A 121 10.21 -1.01 -9.07
CA ILE A 121 10.12 0.27 -9.78
C ILE A 121 9.65 0.00 -11.22
N PRO A 122 8.53 0.60 -11.67
CA PRO A 122 7.57 1.38 -10.86
C PRO A 122 6.72 0.50 -9.95
N SER A 123 6.27 1.08 -8.80
CA SER A 123 5.27 0.50 -7.92
C SER A 123 4.39 1.62 -7.37
N PHE A 124 3.51 1.33 -6.40
CA PHE A 124 2.62 2.32 -5.79
C PHE A 124 3.41 3.48 -5.20
N PRO A 125 3.21 4.73 -5.69
CA PRO A 125 4.11 5.84 -5.38
C PRO A 125 4.31 6.16 -3.89
N PRO A 126 3.32 5.99 -3.02
CA PRO A 126 3.48 6.25 -1.58
C PRO A 126 4.62 5.49 -0.93
N ILE A 127 5.03 4.30 -1.44
CA ILE A 127 6.17 3.57 -0.89
C ILE A 127 7.45 4.42 -0.91
N TYR A 128 7.68 5.16 -1.99
CA TYR A 128 8.87 5.99 -2.15
C TYR A 128 8.79 7.25 -1.26
N THR A 129 7.61 7.90 -1.27
CA THR A 129 7.38 9.14 -0.54
C THR A 129 7.46 8.94 0.97
N TRP A 130 6.75 7.95 1.50
CA TRP A 130 6.71 7.72 2.95
C TRP A 130 7.99 7.12 3.49
N THR A 131 8.69 6.27 2.71
CA THR A 131 10.02 5.79 3.07
C THR A 131 11.01 6.95 3.19
N ALA A 132 11.03 7.83 2.20
CA ALA A 132 11.90 9.02 2.25
C ALA A 132 11.51 9.98 3.38
N ALA A 133 10.21 10.12 3.69
CA ALA A 133 9.70 10.97 4.76
C ALA A 133 10.19 10.56 6.16
N VAL A 134 10.50 9.28 6.38
CA VAL A 134 11.10 8.79 7.62
C VAL A 134 12.63 8.77 7.59
N GLY A 135 13.26 9.21 6.49
CA GLY A 135 14.70 9.23 6.30
C GLY A 135 15.30 7.88 5.92
N ALA A 136 14.47 6.93 5.48
CA ALA A 136 14.90 5.64 4.96
C ALA A 136 15.07 5.71 3.43
N GLU A 137 15.68 4.68 2.84
CA GLU A 137 16.01 4.63 1.43
C GLU A 137 15.32 3.45 0.74
N VAL A 138 14.75 3.70 -0.46
CA VAL A 138 14.20 2.62 -1.28
C VAL A 138 15.27 2.13 -2.26
N THR A 139 15.59 0.83 -2.20
CA THR A 139 16.31 0.11 -3.24
C THR A 139 15.27 -0.47 -4.20
N GLY A 140 15.16 0.15 -5.38
CA GLY A 140 14.22 -0.28 -6.40
C GLY A 140 14.75 -1.42 -7.25
N VAL A 141 13.91 -2.40 -7.51
CA VAL A 141 14.15 -3.46 -8.50
C VAL A 141 13.33 -3.13 -9.74
N GLU A 142 14.00 -2.84 -10.84
CA GLU A 142 13.36 -2.49 -12.09
C GLU A 142 12.70 -3.72 -12.74
N HIS A 143 11.56 -3.50 -13.39
CA HIS A 143 10.93 -4.49 -14.25
C HIS A 143 11.81 -4.76 -15.47
N GLU A 144 11.60 -5.93 -16.07
CA GLU A 144 12.14 -6.22 -17.40
C GLU A 144 11.33 -5.45 -18.48
N ASP A 145 11.81 -5.43 -19.71
CA ASP A 145 11.20 -4.69 -20.82
C ASP A 145 9.73 -5.11 -21.11
N ASP A 146 9.37 -6.33 -20.77
CA ASP A 146 8.03 -6.89 -20.92
C ASP A 146 7.14 -6.66 -19.68
N LEU A 147 7.57 -5.83 -18.74
CA LEU A 147 6.94 -5.56 -17.45
C LEU A 147 6.87 -6.77 -16.49
N SER A 148 7.56 -7.85 -16.80
CA SER A 148 7.78 -8.94 -15.83
C SER A 148 8.83 -8.54 -14.79
N PHE A 149 8.98 -9.35 -13.73
CA PHE A 149 10.06 -9.13 -12.80
C PHE A 149 11.02 -10.31 -12.77
N SER A 150 12.25 -10.01 -12.38
CA SER A 150 13.24 -11.03 -12.05
C SER A 150 13.20 -11.29 -10.53
N ALA A 151 12.69 -12.45 -10.14
CA ALA A 151 12.74 -12.88 -8.75
C ALA A 151 14.19 -12.95 -8.23
N ASN A 152 15.15 -13.33 -9.08
CA ASN A 152 16.55 -13.37 -8.70
C ASN A 152 17.11 -11.98 -8.36
N LYS A 153 16.83 -10.95 -9.18
CA LYS A 153 17.22 -9.57 -8.87
C LYS A 153 16.63 -9.10 -7.56
N PHE A 154 15.38 -9.51 -7.29
CA PHE A 154 14.70 -9.16 -6.04
C PHE A 154 15.31 -9.89 -4.84
N CYS A 155 15.65 -11.17 -4.98
CA CYS A 155 16.36 -11.95 -3.96
C CYS A 155 17.71 -11.30 -3.62
N ASP A 156 18.50 -10.92 -4.66
CA ASP A 156 19.79 -10.26 -4.46
C ASP A 156 19.66 -8.94 -3.70
N ALA A 157 18.64 -8.14 -4.05
CA ALA A 157 18.37 -6.89 -3.34
C ALA A 157 17.92 -7.13 -1.89
N ALA A 158 17.07 -8.12 -1.65
CA ALA A 158 16.55 -8.47 -0.33
C ALA A 158 17.62 -9.08 0.60
N ALA A 159 18.60 -9.80 0.04
CA ALA A 159 19.73 -10.39 0.79
C ALA A 159 20.69 -9.33 1.36
N GLY A 160 20.59 -8.07 0.92
CA GLY A 160 21.47 -6.96 1.31
C GLY A 160 21.27 -6.40 2.72
N GLY A 161 20.59 -7.10 3.63
CA GLY A 161 20.35 -6.64 5.01
C GLY A 161 19.33 -5.49 5.06
N VAL A 162 18.23 -5.62 4.35
CA VAL A 162 17.16 -4.64 4.28
C VAL A 162 16.21 -4.75 5.47
N ARG A 163 15.67 -3.62 5.91
CA ARG A 163 14.72 -3.59 7.02
C ARG A 163 13.31 -3.97 6.60
N MET A 164 12.93 -3.67 5.36
CA MET A 164 11.59 -3.96 4.85
C MET A 164 11.66 -4.38 3.38
N VAL A 165 10.83 -5.33 3.03
CA VAL A 165 10.47 -5.68 1.65
C VAL A 165 9.00 -5.32 1.45
N TYR A 166 8.72 -4.42 0.50
CA TYR A 166 7.38 -4.02 0.14
C TYR A 166 7.03 -4.53 -1.25
N LEU A 167 5.94 -5.27 -1.35
CA LEU A 167 5.43 -5.90 -2.57
C LEU A 167 3.96 -5.49 -2.77
N CYS A 168 3.68 -4.67 -3.77
CA CYS A 168 2.32 -4.43 -4.24
C CYS A 168 1.92 -5.56 -5.19
N MET A 169 0.89 -6.35 -4.86
CA MET A 169 0.50 -7.55 -5.60
C MET A 169 -1.01 -7.72 -5.71
N PRO A 170 -1.61 -7.54 -6.86
CA PRO A 170 -1.02 -7.11 -8.14
C PRO A 170 -0.36 -5.74 -8.07
N ASN A 171 0.77 -5.58 -8.76
CA ASN A 171 1.52 -4.32 -8.70
C ASN A 171 0.77 -3.19 -9.42
N ASN A 172 0.69 -2.05 -8.78
CA ASN A 172 0.23 -0.81 -9.38
C ASN A 172 1.47 0.00 -9.83
N PRO A 173 1.65 0.34 -11.14
CA PRO A 173 0.64 0.32 -12.20
C PRO A 173 0.69 -0.89 -13.15
N THR A 174 1.63 -1.81 -13.01
CA THR A 174 1.95 -2.79 -14.06
C THR A 174 1.02 -4.02 -14.11
N GLY A 175 0.28 -4.27 -13.02
CA GLY A 175 -0.57 -5.46 -12.89
C GLY A 175 0.19 -6.78 -12.72
N SER A 176 1.51 -6.72 -12.62
CA SER A 176 2.36 -7.90 -12.45
C SER A 176 2.34 -8.43 -11.02
N TYR A 177 2.70 -9.69 -10.84
CA TYR A 177 2.75 -10.34 -9.52
C TYR A 177 3.79 -11.46 -9.52
N PHE A 178 4.31 -11.79 -8.34
CA PHE A 178 5.18 -12.95 -8.13
C PHE A 178 4.35 -14.23 -7.97
N THR A 179 4.87 -15.33 -8.45
CA THR A 179 4.35 -16.66 -8.14
C THR A 179 4.67 -17.06 -6.70
N GLY A 180 3.96 -18.06 -6.16
CA GLY A 180 4.24 -18.56 -4.81
C GLY A 180 5.68 -18.99 -4.59
N PRO A 181 6.30 -19.79 -5.52
CA PRO A 181 7.72 -20.14 -5.42
C PRO A 181 8.68 -18.95 -5.45
N GLU A 182 8.40 -17.92 -6.24
CA GLU A 182 9.22 -16.70 -6.30
C GLU A 182 9.13 -15.91 -4.99
N LEU A 183 7.95 -15.76 -4.43
CA LEU A 183 7.76 -15.13 -3.12
C LEU A 183 8.50 -15.91 -2.03
N SER A 184 8.39 -17.23 -2.02
CA SER A 184 9.12 -18.06 -1.07
C SER A 184 10.63 -17.87 -1.19
N ALA A 185 11.15 -17.79 -2.41
CA ALA A 185 12.58 -17.54 -2.65
C ALA A 185 13.02 -16.16 -2.13
N ILE A 186 12.20 -15.10 -2.32
CA ILE A 186 12.49 -13.76 -1.79
C ILE A 186 12.50 -13.77 -0.26
N VAL A 187 11.54 -14.45 0.35
CA VAL A 187 11.47 -14.60 1.81
C VAL A 187 12.68 -15.36 2.36
N GLU A 188 13.10 -16.43 1.68
CA GLU A 188 14.26 -17.21 2.07
C GLU A 188 15.59 -16.45 1.93
N ALA A 189 15.71 -15.62 0.90
CA ALA A 189 16.88 -14.78 0.68
C ALA A 189 17.03 -13.65 1.70
N SER A 190 15.95 -13.27 2.35
CA SER A 190 15.92 -12.14 3.28
C SER A 190 16.36 -12.53 4.69
N SER A 191 16.84 -11.53 5.45
CA SER A 191 17.17 -11.69 6.86
C SER A 191 15.93 -12.02 7.71
N SER A 192 16.12 -12.71 8.83
CA SER A 192 15.07 -12.93 9.84
C SER A 192 14.49 -11.64 10.44
N ASP A 193 15.23 -10.54 10.35
CA ASP A 193 14.85 -9.23 10.87
C ASP A 193 14.17 -8.34 9.82
N THR A 194 13.95 -8.86 8.61
CA THR A 194 13.28 -8.15 7.53
C THR A 194 11.76 -8.25 7.70
N LEU A 195 11.09 -7.10 7.69
CA LEU A 195 9.64 -7.03 7.65
C LEU A 195 9.16 -7.17 6.20
N PHE A 196 8.23 -8.10 5.95
CA PHE A 196 7.52 -8.20 4.68
C PHE A 196 6.19 -7.49 4.75
N VAL A 197 5.94 -6.61 3.79
CA VAL A 197 4.66 -5.94 3.59
C VAL A 197 4.14 -6.35 2.22
N LEU A 198 3.02 -7.04 2.20
CA LEU A 198 2.31 -7.42 1.00
C LEU A 198 1.07 -6.53 0.88
N ASP A 199 1.08 -5.64 -0.11
CA ASP A 199 -0.05 -4.77 -0.41
C ASP A 199 -0.95 -5.46 -1.43
N GLU A 200 -2.10 -5.92 -0.98
CA GLU A 200 -3.09 -6.67 -1.76
C GLU A 200 -4.31 -5.82 -2.13
N ALA A 201 -4.19 -4.49 -2.20
CA ALA A 201 -5.30 -3.58 -2.53
C ALA A 201 -6.08 -3.94 -3.81
N TYR A 202 -5.50 -4.74 -4.69
CA TYR A 202 -6.10 -5.18 -5.96
C TYR A 202 -6.26 -6.70 -6.09
N VAL A 203 -6.12 -7.44 -5.01
CA VAL A 203 -6.14 -8.92 -5.05
C VAL A 203 -7.44 -9.49 -5.58
N GLU A 204 -8.58 -8.84 -5.31
CA GLU A 204 -9.89 -9.28 -5.78
C GLU A 204 -10.00 -9.32 -7.31
N PHE A 205 -9.28 -8.45 -8.00
CA PHE A 205 -9.27 -8.41 -9.48
C PHE A 205 -8.42 -9.53 -10.10
N SER A 206 -7.63 -10.23 -9.30
CA SER A 206 -6.71 -11.27 -9.77
C SER A 206 -7.00 -12.68 -9.23
N ARG A 207 -8.00 -12.85 -8.37
CA ARG A 207 -8.30 -14.14 -7.71
C ARG A 207 -8.39 -15.32 -8.67
N ASP A 208 -9.13 -15.16 -9.77
CA ASP A 208 -9.25 -16.23 -10.78
C ASP A 208 -7.91 -16.54 -11.44
N ARG A 209 -7.12 -15.52 -11.70
CA ARG A 209 -5.79 -15.65 -12.29
C ARG A 209 -4.81 -16.28 -11.32
N MET A 210 -4.82 -15.86 -10.06
CA MET A 210 -3.98 -16.43 -9.00
C MET A 210 -4.33 -17.92 -8.78
N ALA A 211 -5.61 -18.26 -8.76
CA ALA A 211 -6.06 -19.64 -8.65
C ALA A 211 -5.60 -20.51 -9.84
N GLN A 212 -5.66 -19.99 -11.07
CA GLN A 212 -5.16 -20.67 -12.27
C GLN A 212 -3.65 -20.92 -12.23
N LEU A 213 -2.89 -20.07 -11.54
CA LEU A 213 -1.44 -20.18 -11.40
C LEU A 213 -1.01 -21.00 -10.19
N GLY A 214 -1.97 -21.58 -9.47
CA GLY A 214 -1.71 -22.36 -8.27
C GLY A 214 -1.13 -21.52 -7.12
N ILE A 215 -1.43 -20.22 -7.08
CA ILE A 215 -1.09 -19.33 -5.99
C ILE A 215 -2.29 -19.28 -5.04
N PRO A 216 -2.34 -20.09 -3.99
CA PRO A 216 -3.38 -19.94 -2.99
C PRO A 216 -3.09 -18.68 -2.17
N SER A 217 -4.03 -17.75 -2.11
CA SER A 217 -3.94 -16.55 -1.29
C SER A 217 -3.60 -16.87 0.19
N SER A 218 -4.04 -18.03 0.68
CA SER A 218 -3.74 -18.52 2.02
C SER A 218 -2.31 -19.09 2.20
N ALA A 219 -1.73 -19.71 1.18
CA ALA A 219 -0.41 -20.39 1.34
C ALA A 219 0.74 -19.39 1.42
N ILE A 220 0.65 -18.26 0.70
CA ILE A 220 1.62 -17.17 0.79
C ILE A 220 1.53 -16.52 2.18
N ALA A 221 0.31 -16.25 2.64
CA ALA A 221 0.07 -15.71 3.98
C ALA A 221 0.64 -16.65 5.06
N ASP A 222 0.50 -17.96 4.91
CA ASP A 222 1.01 -18.93 5.88
C ASP A 222 2.55 -19.01 5.88
N GLU A 223 3.18 -18.90 4.71
CA GLU A 223 4.65 -18.86 4.60
C GLU A 223 5.23 -17.57 5.20
N LEU A 224 4.60 -16.44 4.90
CA LEU A 224 4.98 -15.13 5.44
C LEU A 224 4.72 -15.04 6.96
N ARG A 225 3.62 -15.61 7.47
CA ARG A 225 3.32 -15.67 8.91
C ARG A 225 4.37 -16.44 9.70
N LYS A 226 4.97 -17.48 9.14
CA LYS A 226 6.06 -18.24 9.78
C LYS A 226 7.31 -17.39 10.02
N LYS A 227 7.50 -16.31 9.24
CA LYS A 227 8.67 -15.43 9.28
C LYS A 227 8.39 -14.01 9.83
N ASN A 228 7.34 -13.82 10.63
CA ASN A 228 6.94 -12.51 11.18
C ASN A 228 6.55 -11.44 10.12
N ALA A 229 6.05 -11.87 8.98
CA ALA A 229 5.56 -10.94 7.97
C ALA A 229 4.19 -10.37 8.37
N VAL A 230 4.00 -9.08 8.13
CA VAL A 230 2.68 -8.45 8.17
C VAL A 230 2.06 -8.64 6.78
N VAL A 231 1.00 -9.43 6.74
CA VAL A 231 0.17 -9.59 5.53
C VAL A 231 -1.05 -8.75 5.76
N ASP A 232 -1.24 -7.76 4.91
CA ASP A 232 -2.39 -6.89 5.00
C ASP A 232 -3.14 -6.82 3.68
N ALA A 233 -4.46 -6.85 3.79
CA ALA A 233 -5.40 -6.72 2.70
C ALA A 233 -6.06 -5.33 2.74
#